data_c9fd8cde77c6e5024601e1ef3bb99974
#
_entry.id   c9fd8cde77c6e5024601e1ef3bb99974
#
_cell.length_a   1.000
_cell.length_b   1.000
_cell.length_c   1.000
_cell.angle_alpha   90.00
_cell.angle_beta   90.00
_cell.angle_gamma   90.00
#
_symmetry.space_group_name_H-M   'P 1'
#
loop_
_entity.id
_entity.type
_entity.pdbx_description
1 polymer ?
#
loop_
_entity_poly.entity_id
_entity_poly.type
_entity_poly.pdbx_seq_one_letter_code
_entity_poly.pdbx_strand_id
1 'polypeptide(L)'
;MIGLREGMWRYYYPDGTVKYEGSYSQGNPDKRHKYYYPDGTLKEEQYYVMGIREKNWKKYDKEGNLVMTITYKNNEEQRINGVRIKLPESDVKLIR
;
A
#
# COMPACT_ATOMS: atom_id res chain seq x y z
N MET A 1 22.47 -4.37 20.49
CA MET A 1 21.85 -3.36 19.65
C MET A 1 20.76 -3.95 18.82
N ILE A 2 19.63 -3.33 18.89
CA ILE A 2 18.50 -3.83 18.16
C ILE A 2 18.57 -3.40 16.72
N GLY A 3 18.42 -4.36 15.84
CA GLY A 3 18.45 -4.05 14.42
C GLY A 3 17.10 -3.56 13.94
N LEU A 4 16.96 -2.27 13.81
CA LEU A 4 15.78 -1.71 13.18
C LEU A 4 15.95 -1.77 11.67
N ARG A 5 14.83 -1.91 10.95
CA ARG A 5 14.89 -1.91 9.52
C ARG A 5 15.32 -0.55 9.00
N GLU A 6 16.23 -0.57 8.05
CA GLU A 6 16.71 0.64 7.40
C GLU A 6 16.85 0.37 5.92
N GLY A 7 16.55 1.38 5.11
CA GLY A 7 16.74 1.29 3.69
C GLY A 7 15.71 0.42 3.00
N MET A 8 16.10 -0.08 1.85
CA MET A 8 15.17 -0.81 1.00
C MET A 8 15.12 -2.27 1.38
N TRP A 9 13.93 -2.79 1.55
CA TRP A 9 13.69 -4.21 1.85
C TRP A 9 12.88 -4.81 0.73
N ARG A 10 13.19 -6.07 0.37
CA ARG A 10 12.46 -6.79 -0.68
C ARG A 10 12.17 -8.20 -0.22
N TYR A 11 10.97 -8.66 -0.57
CA TYR A 11 10.60 -10.04 -0.40
C TYR A 11 10.31 -10.60 -1.77
N TYR A 12 10.51 -11.92 -1.94
CA TYR A 12 10.40 -12.54 -3.24
C TYR A 12 9.44 -13.70 -3.20
N TYR A 13 8.81 -13.95 -4.34
CA TYR A 13 8.08 -15.19 -4.53
C TYR A 13 9.09 -16.33 -4.71
N PRO A 14 8.63 -17.59 -4.55
CA PRO A 14 9.57 -18.72 -4.69
C PRO A 14 10.32 -18.77 -6.02
N ASP A 15 9.75 -18.24 -7.08
CA ASP A 15 10.40 -18.23 -8.37
C ASP A 15 11.40 -17.09 -8.56
N GLY A 16 11.57 -16.25 -7.54
CA GLY A 16 12.53 -15.16 -7.61
C GLY A 16 11.97 -13.81 -8.00
N THR A 17 10.70 -13.75 -8.42
CA THR A 17 10.10 -12.44 -8.72
C THR A 17 9.84 -11.68 -7.44
N VAL A 18 9.93 -10.36 -7.53
CA VAL A 18 9.72 -9.51 -6.38
C VAL A 18 8.25 -9.54 -5.98
N LYS A 19 8.00 -9.81 -4.70
CA LYS A 19 6.67 -9.81 -4.14
C LYS A 19 6.34 -8.46 -3.51
N TYR A 20 7.34 -7.85 -2.90
CA TYR A 20 7.17 -6.62 -2.15
C TYR A 20 8.51 -5.91 -2.08
N GLU A 21 8.47 -4.58 -2.16
CA GLU A 21 9.65 -3.78 -1.86
C GLU A 21 9.20 -2.50 -1.18
N GLY A 22 10.00 -2.04 -0.23
CA GLY A 22 9.66 -0.84 0.50
C GLY A 22 10.82 -0.33 1.29
N SER A 23 10.78 0.97 1.58
CA SER A 23 11.84 1.65 2.28
C SER A 23 11.46 1.83 3.75
N TYR A 24 12.44 1.73 4.61
CA TYR A 24 12.24 1.87 6.05
C TYR A 24 13.26 2.84 6.63
N SER A 25 12.84 3.54 7.67
CA SER A 25 13.71 4.43 8.40
C SER A 25 13.46 4.21 9.89
N GLN A 26 14.49 3.79 10.60
CA GLN A 26 14.41 3.53 12.05
C GLN A 26 13.26 2.60 12.40
N GLY A 27 13.07 1.58 11.60
CA GLY A 27 12.04 0.58 11.81
C GLY A 27 10.67 0.95 11.30
N ASN A 28 10.46 2.19 10.87
CA ASN A 28 9.17 2.64 10.38
C ASN A 28 9.14 2.60 8.86
N PRO A 29 8.02 2.18 8.27
CA PRO A 29 7.90 2.32 6.82
C PRO A 29 7.97 3.79 6.44
N ASP A 30 8.70 4.09 5.37
CA ASP A 30 8.92 5.46 4.96
C ASP A 30 9.04 5.51 3.46
N LYS A 31 8.39 6.47 2.83
CA LYS A 31 8.37 6.65 1.39
C LYS A 31 7.57 5.54 0.71
N ARG A 32 7.99 5.12 -0.46
CA ARG A 32 7.16 4.29 -1.33
C ARG A 32 7.27 2.81 -1.01
N HIS A 33 6.13 2.11 -1.00
CA HIS A 33 6.07 0.68 -0.80
C HIS A 33 5.25 0.09 -1.93
N LYS A 34 5.73 -1.00 -2.54
CA LYS A 34 5.08 -1.60 -3.68
C LYS A 34 4.90 -3.09 -3.48
N TYR A 35 3.73 -3.57 -3.85
CA TYR A 35 3.41 -4.99 -3.83
C TYR A 35 3.15 -5.45 -5.25
N TYR A 36 3.57 -6.66 -5.57
CA TYR A 36 3.47 -7.19 -6.92
C TYR A 36 2.73 -8.50 -6.95
N TYR A 37 2.06 -8.77 -8.07
CA TYR A 37 1.48 -10.07 -8.32
C TYR A 37 2.59 -11.04 -8.74
N PRO A 38 2.32 -12.37 -8.68
CA PRO A 38 3.36 -13.33 -9.07
C PRO A 38 3.89 -13.17 -10.49
N ASP A 39 3.11 -12.60 -11.40
CA ASP A 39 3.56 -12.38 -12.76
C ASP A 39 4.39 -11.11 -12.92
N GLY A 40 4.65 -10.40 -11.83
CA GLY A 40 5.49 -9.20 -11.88
C GLY A 40 4.72 -7.90 -12.04
N THR A 41 3.42 -7.94 -12.27
CA THR A 41 2.66 -6.69 -12.41
C THR A 41 2.40 -6.08 -11.05
N LEU A 42 2.31 -4.76 -11.05
CA LEU A 42 2.12 -4.00 -9.81
C LEU A 42 0.72 -4.26 -9.25
N LYS A 43 0.66 -4.59 -7.98
CA LYS A 43 -0.59 -4.87 -7.29
C LYS A 43 -1.05 -3.70 -6.45
N GLU A 44 -0.12 -3.09 -5.73
CA GLU A 44 -0.48 -1.99 -4.84
C GLU A 44 0.72 -1.08 -4.63
N GLU A 45 0.45 0.21 -4.53
CA GLU A 45 1.47 1.20 -4.26
C GLU A 45 1.02 2.05 -3.09
N GLN A 46 1.90 2.18 -2.10
CA GLN A 46 1.61 2.89 -0.86
C GLN A 46 2.69 3.93 -0.61
N TYR A 47 2.37 4.90 0.22
CA TYR A 47 3.35 5.92 0.59
C TYR A 47 3.22 6.24 2.07
N TYR A 48 4.35 6.31 2.74
CA TYR A 48 4.42 6.61 4.17
C TYR A 48 5.40 7.73 4.43
N VAL A 49 5.17 8.46 5.52
CA VAL A 49 6.17 9.36 6.06
C VAL A 49 6.37 8.92 7.50
N MET A 50 7.50 8.27 7.75
CA MET A 50 7.86 7.75 9.07
C MET A 50 6.70 7.01 9.75
N GLY A 51 6.15 6.05 9.04
CA GLY A 51 5.07 5.22 9.57
C GLY A 51 3.67 5.77 9.40
N ILE A 52 3.56 7.00 8.94
CA ILE A 52 2.26 7.67 8.77
C ILE A 52 1.83 7.55 7.31
N ARG A 53 0.60 7.09 7.10
CA ARG A 53 0.10 6.97 5.73
C ARG A 53 -0.13 8.34 5.13
N GLU A 54 0.38 8.54 3.91
CA GLU A 54 0.28 9.82 3.23
C GLU A 54 0.07 9.59 1.74
N LYS A 55 -0.45 10.59 1.07
CA LYS A 55 -0.60 10.63 -0.37
C LYS A 55 -1.55 9.56 -0.90
N ASN A 56 -1.40 9.22 -2.16
CA ASN A 56 -2.33 8.31 -2.82
C ASN A 56 -1.83 6.88 -2.73
N TRP A 57 -2.70 6.02 -2.25
CA TRP A 57 -2.46 4.58 -2.21
C TRP A 57 -3.28 3.99 -3.34
N LYS A 58 -2.61 3.27 -4.24
CA LYS A 58 -3.23 2.79 -5.46
C LYS A 58 -3.27 1.28 -5.50
N LYS A 59 -4.38 0.74 -5.96
CA LYS A 59 -4.54 -0.69 -6.13
C LYS A 59 -4.85 -1.00 -7.58
N TYR A 60 -4.24 -2.07 -8.09
CA TYR A 60 -4.36 -2.46 -9.48
C TYR A 60 -4.85 -3.90 -9.57
N ASP A 61 -5.55 -4.23 -10.66
CA ASP A 61 -5.94 -5.61 -10.90
C ASP A 61 -4.81 -6.33 -11.65
N LYS A 62 -5.03 -7.62 -11.94
CA LYS A 62 -4.00 -8.43 -12.56
C LYS A 62 -3.69 -8.01 -13.99
N GLU A 63 -4.59 -7.31 -14.63
CA GLU A 63 -4.39 -6.81 -15.99
C GLU A 63 -3.67 -5.46 -16.00
N GLY A 64 -3.36 -4.91 -14.84
CA GLY A 64 -2.66 -3.64 -14.77
C GLY A 64 -3.57 -2.43 -14.70
N ASN A 65 -4.87 -2.63 -14.56
CA ASN A 65 -5.80 -1.51 -14.49
C ASN A 65 -5.86 -0.97 -13.07
N LEU A 66 -5.88 0.35 -12.96
CA LEU A 66 -6.06 1.00 -11.67
C LEU A 66 -7.51 0.84 -11.24
N VAL A 67 -7.72 0.17 -10.11
CA VAL A 67 -9.08 -0.09 -9.64
C VAL A 67 -9.47 0.75 -8.44
N MET A 68 -8.50 1.33 -7.73
CA MET A 68 -8.85 2.15 -6.58
C MET A 68 -7.70 3.05 -6.21
N THR A 69 -8.01 4.27 -5.81
CA THR A 69 -7.05 5.18 -5.22
C THR A 69 -7.63 5.68 -3.90
N ILE A 70 -6.87 5.51 -2.83
CA ILE A 70 -7.24 6.04 -1.53
C ILE A 70 -6.24 7.12 -1.18
N THR A 71 -6.74 8.32 -0.89
CA THR A 71 -5.87 9.42 -0.53
C THR A 71 -5.83 9.55 0.98
N TYR A 72 -4.62 9.53 1.52
CA TYR A 72 -4.40 9.67 2.95
C TYR A 72 -3.68 10.96 3.26
N LYS A 73 -3.99 11.52 4.40
CA LYS A 73 -3.25 12.64 4.94
C LYS A 73 -3.12 12.42 6.43
N ASN A 74 -1.89 12.37 6.89
CA ASN A 74 -1.62 12.21 8.31
C ASN A 74 -2.33 10.99 8.87
N ASN A 75 -2.27 9.88 8.13
CA ASN A 75 -2.84 8.59 8.52
C ASN A 75 -4.36 8.51 8.41
N GLU A 76 -5.01 9.57 7.96
CA GLU A 76 -6.47 9.58 7.81
C GLU A 76 -6.87 9.54 6.37
N GLU A 77 -7.83 8.69 6.09
CA GLU A 77 -8.37 8.56 4.75
C GLU A 77 -9.17 9.80 4.39
N GLN A 78 -8.81 10.44 3.28
CA GLN A 78 -9.48 11.66 2.84
C GLN A 78 -10.50 11.38 1.76
N ARG A 79 -10.19 10.43 0.89
CA ARG A 79 -10.97 10.22 -0.31
C ARG A 79 -10.69 8.86 -0.90
N ILE A 80 -11.70 8.27 -1.52
CA ILE A 80 -11.53 7.03 -2.26
C ILE A 80 -12.04 7.27 -3.67
N ASN A 81 -11.15 7.02 -4.66
CA ASN A 81 -11.48 7.20 -6.07
C ASN A 81 -11.28 5.89 -6.81
N GLY A 82 -11.78 5.85 -8.05
CA GLY A 82 -11.61 4.69 -8.89
C GLY A 82 -12.87 3.88 -8.93
N VAL A 83 -12.75 2.56 -8.91
CA VAL A 83 -13.91 1.70 -8.94
C VAL A 83 -14.76 1.99 -7.71
N ARG A 84 -16.00 2.31 -7.95
CA ARG A 84 -16.87 2.64 -6.85
C ARG A 84 -17.14 1.41 -6.02
N ILE A 85 -16.85 1.53 -4.75
CA ILE A 85 -17.15 0.48 -3.81
C ILE A 85 -18.33 0.93 -2.99
N LYS A 86 -19.41 0.19 -3.08
CA LYS A 86 -20.58 0.52 -2.33
C LYS A 86 -20.63 -0.32 -1.09
N LEU A 87 -20.40 0.30 0.02
CA LEU A 87 -20.55 -0.39 1.29
C LEU A 87 -22.02 -0.33 1.69
N PRO A 88 -22.55 -1.41 2.25
CA PRO A 88 -23.90 -1.36 2.78
C PRO A 88 -24.01 -0.29 3.86
N GLU A 89 -25.17 0.29 3.94
CA GLU A 89 -25.41 1.31 4.94
C GLU A 89 -25.09 0.81 6.33
N SER A 90 -25.47 -0.44 6.59
CA SER A 90 -25.22 -1.00 7.91
C SER A 90 -23.75 -1.05 8.24
N ASP A 91 -22.93 -1.37 7.24
CA ASP A 91 -21.50 -1.41 7.46
C ASP A 91 -20.94 -0.04 7.79
N VAL A 92 -21.44 0.96 7.08
CA VAL A 92 -21.01 2.32 7.33
C VAL A 92 -21.33 2.72 8.76
N LYS A 93 -22.50 2.35 9.21
CA LYS A 93 -22.89 2.69 10.56
C LYS A 93 -22.13 1.95 11.63
N LEU A 94 -21.79 0.71 11.34
CA LEU A 94 -21.06 -0.10 12.30
C LEU A 94 -19.64 0.40 12.50
N ILE A 95 -19.11 1.06 11.52
CA ILE A 95 -17.74 1.54 11.58
C ILE A 95 -17.58 2.71 12.53
N ARG A 96 -18.65 3.39 12.79
CA ARG A 96 -18.56 4.56 13.63
C ARG A 96 -18.54 4.32 15.07
#